data_2f98ef4c2f9d3c2da091e926e956ac30
#
_entry.id   2f98ef4c2f9d3c2da091e926e956ac30
#
_cell.length_a   1.000
_cell.length_b   1.000
_cell.length_c   1.000
_cell.angle_alpha   90.00
_cell.angle_beta   90.00
_cell.angle_gamma   90.00
#
_symmetry.space_group_name_H-M   'P 1'
#
loop_
_entity.id
_entity.type
_entity.pdbx_description
1 polymer ?
#
loop_
_entity_poly.entity_id
_entity_poly.type
_entity_poly.pdbx_seq_one_letter_code
_entity_poly.pdbx_strand_id
1 'polypeptide(L)'
;MKKEPILSVKDLSVSFQMYDNGLEKYDLKVISNLTLDVRPGEIVAIAGSSGSGKSLLAHAVMGLLPENASISGEISYKGKVLSQKEKEALRGKEMALVPQSVSYLDPLMKVGTQVRGRKADKEIIKAQREIFRRFHLDEKTEQ
;
A
#
# COMPACT_ATOMS: atom_id res chain seq x y z
N MET A 1 22.59 18.73 8.04
CA MET A 1 22.78 17.49 7.26
C MET A 1 21.41 17.03 6.75
N LYS A 2 21.24 16.87 5.44
CA LYS A 2 19.99 16.28 4.90
C LYS A 2 19.95 14.79 5.32
N LYS A 3 18.91 14.40 6.05
CA LYS A 3 18.71 12.98 6.40
C LYS A 3 18.51 12.16 5.13
N GLU A 4 19.11 10.98 5.04
CA GLU A 4 18.89 10.06 3.93
C GLU A 4 17.41 9.65 3.85
N PRO A 5 16.86 9.45 2.65
CA PRO A 5 15.47 9.03 2.50
C PRO A 5 15.27 7.63 3.09
N ILE A 6 14.15 7.45 3.79
CA ILE A 6 13.71 6.13 4.25
C ILE A 6 13.06 5.34 3.13
N LEU A 7 12.32 6.03 2.24
CA LEU A 7 11.75 5.49 1.02
C LEU A 7 12.22 6.36 -0.15
N SER A 8 12.72 5.75 -1.20
CA SER A 8 13.09 6.42 -2.44
C SER A 8 12.48 5.70 -3.62
N VAL A 9 11.87 6.45 -4.50
CA VAL A 9 11.32 5.99 -5.78
C VAL A 9 12.04 6.75 -6.87
N LYS A 10 12.67 6.06 -7.83
CA LYS A 10 13.45 6.65 -8.91
C LYS A 10 12.94 6.19 -10.26
N ASP A 11 12.61 7.16 -11.11
CA ASP A 11 12.20 6.95 -12.50
C ASP A 11 11.10 5.91 -12.67
N LEU A 12 10.19 5.83 -11.69
CA LEU A 12 9.11 4.85 -11.68
C LEU A 12 8.16 5.10 -12.85
N SER A 13 7.99 4.09 -13.68
CA SER A 13 6.92 4.05 -14.68
C SER A 13 6.09 2.80 -14.49
N VAL A 14 4.76 2.95 -14.63
CA VAL A 14 3.81 1.85 -14.53
C VAL A 14 2.88 1.90 -15.72
N SER A 15 2.74 0.79 -16.44
CA SER A 15 1.80 0.60 -17.54
C SER A 15 0.99 -0.67 -17.34
N PHE A 16 -0.15 -0.74 -18.00
CA PHE A 16 -1.02 -1.92 -18.03
C PHE A 16 -1.18 -2.42 -19.44
N GLN A 17 -1.01 -3.72 -19.64
CA GLN A 17 -1.36 -4.34 -20.89
C GLN A 17 -2.88 -4.42 -21.03
N MET A 18 -3.42 -3.77 -22.03
CA MET A 18 -4.84 -3.71 -22.35
C MET A 18 -5.07 -4.30 -23.74
N TYR A 19 -6.32 -4.67 -24.02
CA TYR A 19 -6.77 -5.10 -25.35
C TYR A 19 -7.80 -4.10 -25.87
N ASP A 20 -7.69 -3.74 -27.13
CA ASP A 20 -8.74 -3.00 -27.81
C ASP A 20 -9.86 -3.93 -28.31
N ASN A 21 -10.88 -3.34 -28.94
CA ASN A 21 -12.01 -4.08 -29.49
C ASN A 21 -11.62 -5.04 -30.65
N GLY A 22 -10.43 -4.89 -31.24
CA GLY A 22 -9.85 -5.75 -32.27
C GLY A 22 -8.94 -6.85 -31.72
N LEU A 23 -8.85 -7.02 -30.39
CA LEU A 23 -7.91 -7.90 -29.68
C LEU A 23 -6.43 -7.52 -29.86
N GLU A 24 -6.13 -6.32 -30.37
CA GLU A 24 -4.78 -5.81 -30.39
C GLU A 24 -4.35 -5.38 -28.99
N LYS A 25 -3.12 -5.74 -28.62
CA LYS A 25 -2.53 -5.38 -27.33
C LYS A 25 -1.93 -3.99 -27.40
N TYR A 26 -2.22 -3.17 -26.39
CA TYR A 26 -1.54 -1.89 -26.20
C TYR A 26 -1.20 -1.66 -24.74
N ASP A 27 -0.19 -0.84 -24.49
CA ASP A 27 0.26 -0.51 -23.13
C ASP A 27 -0.31 0.85 -22.70
N LEU A 28 -1.22 0.83 -21.74
CA LEU A 28 -1.73 2.04 -21.10
C LEU A 28 -0.76 2.52 -20.03
N LYS A 29 0.01 3.55 -20.32
CA LYS A 29 0.95 4.15 -19.37
C LYS A 29 0.21 5.08 -18.40
N VAL A 30 0.28 4.78 -17.11
CA VAL A 30 -0.42 5.53 -16.04
C VAL A 30 0.56 6.38 -15.22
N ILE A 31 1.74 5.87 -14.92
CA ILE A 31 2.81 6.62 -14.25
C ILE A 31 4.00 6.67 -15.19
N SER A 32 4.63 7.85 -15.30
CA SER A 32 5.77 8.08 -16.19
C SER A 32 6.88 8.79 -15.43
N ASN A 33 8.04 8.13 -15.29
CA ASN A 33 9.29 8.67 -14.77
C ASN A 33 9.12 9.45 -13.44
N LEU A 34 8.32 8.91 -12.53
CA LEU A 34 8.06 9.52 -11.23
C LEU A 34 9.25 9.28 -10.30
N THR A 35 9.77 10.35 -9.74
CA THR A 35 10.83 10.31 -8.74
C THR A 35 10.37 11.06 -7.49
N LEU A 36 10.49 10.41 -6.32
CA LEU A 36 10.20 11.03 -5.04
C LEU A 36 11.03 10.37 -3.92
N ASP A 37 11.33 11.16 -2.91
CA ASP A 37 11.96 10.71 -1.67
C ASP A 37 11.08 11.05 -0.47
N VAL A 38 11.03 10.14 0.51
CA VAL A 38 10.41 10.35 1.81
C VAL A 38 11.47 10.17 2.88
N ARG A 39 11.66 11.18 3.75
CA ARG A 39 12.63 11.15 4.83
C ARG A 39 11.99 10.73 6.15
N PRO A 40 12.78 10.21 7.11
CA PRO A 40 12.26 9.90 8.44
C PRO A 40 11.58 11.10 9.10
N GLY A 41 10.31 10.90 9.53
CA GLY A 41 9.49 11.94 10.15
C GLY A 41 8.84 12.93 9.17
N GLU A 42 8.99 12.73 7.86
CA GLU A 42 8.40 13.57 6.82
C GLU A 42 6.99 13.06 6.45
N ILE A 43 6.09 14.00 6.15
CA ILE A 43 4.79 13.74 5.55
C ILE A 43 4.84 14.28 4.13
N VAL A 44 4.68 13.38 3.15
CA VAL A 44 4.63 13.74 1.73
C VAL A 44 3.21 13.63 1.22
N ALA A 45 2.67 14.73 0.70
CA ALA A 45 1.35 14.76 0.07
C ALA A 45 1.48 14.64 -1.45
N ILE A 46 0.69 13.74 -2.05
CA ILE A 46 0.62 13.55 -3.50
C ILE A 46 -0.73 14.06 -3.98
N ALA A 47 -0.72 15.18 -4.67
CA ALA A 47 -1.91 15.80 -5.25
C ALA A 47 -2.05 15.46 -6.74
N GLY A 48 -3.28 15.45 -7.23
CA GLY A 48 -3.59 15.20 -8.64
C GLY A 48 -5.08 14.89 -8.84
N SER A 49 -5.55 14.97 -10.07
CA SER A 49 -6.94 14.64 -10.45
C SER A 49 -7.31 13.18 -10.16
N SER A 50 -8.60 12.86 -10.18
CA SER A 50 -9.05 11.46 -10.13
C SER A 50 -8.47 10.68 -11.31
N GLY A 51 -8.02 9.44 -11.09
CA GLY A 51 -7.42 8.61 -12.13
C GLY A 51 -5.95 8.91 -12.45
N SER A 52 -5.31 9.91 -11.84
CA SER A 52 -3.90 10.28 -12.11
C SER A 52 -2.84 9.31 -11.56
N GLY A 53 -3.22 8.13 -11.08
CA GLY A 53 -2.27 7.11 -10.61
C GLY A 53 -1.80 7.23 -9.15
N LYS A 54 -2.36 8.13 -8.32
CA LYS A 54 -1.94 8.32 -6.92
C LYS A 54 -1.99 7.03 -6.09
N SER A 55 -3.12 6.34 -6.11
CA SER A 55 -3.27 5.05 -5.42
C SER A 55 -2.40 3.97 -6.04
N LEU A 56 -2.19 4.04 -7.36
CA LEU A 56 -1.33 3.09 -8.07
C LEU A 56 0.13 3.20 -7.62
N LEU A 57 0.61 4.42 -7.33
CA LEU A 57 1.93 4.61 -6.75
C LEU A 57 2.07 3.91 -5.39
N ALA A 58 1.07 4.05 -4.51
CA ALA A 58 1.06 3.35 -3.22
C ALA A 58 1.07 1.82 -3.42
N HIS A 59 0.28 1.31 -4.37
CA HIS A 59 0.28 -0.12 -4.72
C HIS A 59 1.62 -0.58 -5.30
N ALA A 60 2.29 0.23 -6.12
CA ALA A 60 3.61 -0.08 -6.66
C ALA A 60 4.67 -0.19 -5.55
N VAL A 61 4.67 0.76 -4.60
CA VAL A 61 5.56 0.75 -3.44
C VAL A 61 5.32 -0.49 -2.58
N MET A 62 4.06 -0.84 -2.36
CA MET A 62 3.67 -2.02 -1.58
C MET A 62 3.83 -3.35 -2.34
N GLY A 63 4.11 -3.34 -3.65
CA GLY A 63 4.15 -4.54 -4.47
C GLY A 63 2.79 -5.21 -4.64
N LEU A 64 1.73 -4.41 -4.76
CA LEU A 64 0.32 -4.84 -4.89
C LEU A 64 -0.23 -4.61 -6.31
N LEU A 65 0.65 -4.45 -7.30
CA LEU A 65 0.21 -4.31 -8.68
C LEU A 65 -0.31 -5.65 -9.21
N PRO A 66 -1.34 -5.64 -10.07
CA PRO A 66 -1.85 -6.86 -10.72
C PRO A 66 -0.85 -7.40 -11.76
N GLU A 67 -1.03 -8.65 -12.17
CA GLU A 67 -0.11 -9.35 -13.07
C GLU A 67 0.03 -8.72 -14.46
N ASN A 68 -1.01 -8.04 -14.95
CA ASN A 68 -0.98 -7.33 -16.22
C ASN A 68 -0.29 -5.96 -16.15
N ALA A 69 0.26 -5.58 -14.99
CA ALA A 69 1.03 -4.36 -14.83
C ALA A 69 2.51 -4.60 -15.14
N SER A 70 3.09 -3.70 -15.93
CA SER A 70 4.54 -3.59 -16.13
C SER A 70 5.07 -2.43 -15.32
N ILE A 71 6.17 -2.67 -14.61
CA ILE A 71 6.84 -1.68 -13.76
C ILE A 71 8.30 -1.53 -14.19
N SER A 72 8.79 -0.30 -14.27
CA SER A 72 10.21 0.03 -14.45
C SER A 72 10.62 1.13 -13.48
N GLY A 73 11.92 1.31 -13.28
CA GLY A 73 12.48 2.18 -12.26
C GLY A 73 12.80 1.43 -10.97
N GLU A 74 13.17 2.14 -9.94
CA GLU A 74 13.64 1.57 -8.68
C GLU A 74 12.82 2.07 -7.49
N ILE A 75 12.50 1.17 -6.58
CA ILE A 75 11.91 1.48 -5.28
C ILE A 75 12.86 0.95 -4.21
N SER A 76 13.37 1.82 -3.37
CA SER A 76 14.27 1.45 -2.28
C SER A 76 13.74 1.87 -0.92
N TYR A 77 14.01 1.06 0.09
CA TYR A 77 13.65 1.29 1.49
C TYR A 77 14.90 1.16 2.36
N LYS A 78 15.17 2.17 3.18
CA LYS A 78 16.39 2.25 4.03
C LYS A 78 17.66 1.99 3.22
N GLY A 79 17.75 2.56 2.02
CA GLY A 79 18.91 2.45 1.13
C GLY A 79 19.00 1.13 0.33
N LYS A 80 18.07 0.19 0.50
CA LYS A 80 18.06 -1.09 -0.21
C LYS A 80 16.97 -1.12 -1.27
N VAL A 81 17.31 -1.44 -2.53
CA VAL A 81 16.35 -1.66 -3.61
C VAL A 81 15.52 -2.91 -3.29
N LEU A 82 14.20 -2.77 -3.40
CA LEU A 82 13.24 -3.80 -3.00
C LEU A 82 12.84 -4.69 -4.18
N SER A 83 13.07 -5.98 -4.05
CA SER A 83 12.41 -7.02 -4.85
C SER A 83 10.95 -7.21 -4.42
N GLN A 84 10.17 -7.92 -5.23
CA GLN A 84 8.77 -8.25 -4.89
C GLN A 84 8.66 -8.98 -3.54
N LYS A 85 9.50 -9.97 -3.28
CA LYS A 85 9.54 -10.72 -2.02
C LYS A 85 9.86 -9.85 -0.80
N GLU A 86 10.75 -8.87 -0.97
CA GLU A 86 11.10 -7.94 0.11
C GLU A 86 9.96 -6.98 0.41
N LYS A 87 9.27 -6.46 -0.62
CA LYS A 87 8.05 -5.67 -0.41
C LYS A 87 7.00 -6.46 0.39
N GLU A 88 6.79 -7.73 0.05
CA GLU A 88 5.88 -8.63 0.77
C GLU A 88 6.28 -8.82 2.23
N ALA A 89 7.56 -9.01 2.50
CA ALA A 89 8.07 -9.19 3.86
C ALA A 89 7.93 -7.94 4.75
N LEU A 90 7.90 -6.74 4.15
CA LEU A 90 7.75 -5.47 4.86
C LEU A 90 6.29 -5.11 5.17
N ARG A 91 5.33 -5.68 4.43
CA ARG A 91 3.89 -5.41 4.63
C ARG A 91 3.44 -5.79 6.04
N GLY A 92 2.73 -4.88 6.69
CA GLY A 92 2.19 -5.08 8.04
C GLY A 92 3.24 -5.10 9.16
N LYS A 93 4.52 -4.90 8.85
CA LYS A 93 5.62 -4.81 9.82
C LYS A 93 6.25 -3.42 9.83
N GLU A 94 6.77 -3.00 8.69
CA GLU A 94 7.44 -1.72 8.53
C GLU A 94 6.70 -0.76 7.59
N MET A 95 5.89 -1.33 6.69
CA MET A 95 5.03 -0.58 5.78
C MET A 95 3.58 -1.00 5.95
N ALA A 96 2.67 -0.04 6.00
CA ALA A 96 1.23 -0.27 6.04
C ALA A 96 0.54 0.61 5.00
N LEU A 97 -0.49 0.06 4.35
CA LEU A 97 -1.38 0.79 3.45
C LEU A 97 -2.73 0.95 4.13
N VAL A 98 -3.21 2.20 4.21
CA VAL A 98 -4.57 2.49 4.60
C VAL A 98 -5.38 2.74 3.32
N PRO A 99 -6.26 1.81 2.92
CA PRO A 99 -7.01 1.95 1.68
C PRO A 99 -8.13 3.00 1.81
N GLN A 100 -8.53 3.58 0.70
CA GLN A 100 -9.64 4.54 0.64
C GLN A 100 -11.00 3.85 0.83
N SER A 101 -11.12 2.59 0.44
CA SER A 101 -12.38 1.82 0.50
C SER A 101 -12.35 0.78 1.62
N VAL A 102 -13.51 0.56 2.25
CA VAL A 102 -13.74 -0.53 3.22
C VAL A 102 -13.88 -1.91 2.56
N SER A 103 -13.92 -1.97 1.23
CA SER A 103 -14.06 -3.23 0.46
C SER A 103 -12.91 -4.23 0.66
N TYR A 104 -11.84 -3.82 1.31
CA TYR A 104 -10.74 -4.70 1.71
C TYR A 104 -11.04 -5.55 2.95
N LEU A 105 -12.12 -5.24 3.67
CA LEU A 105 -12.60 -6.05 4.78
C LEU A 105 -13.45 -7.21 4.24
N ASP A 106 -13.23 -8.39 4.78
CA ASP A 106 -14.05 -9.56 4.50
C ASP A 106 -15.41 -9.42 5.23
N PRO A 107 -16.55 -9.29 4.50
CA PRO A 107 -17.85 -9.08 5.12
C PRO A 107 -18.35 -10.32 5.92
N LEU A 108 -17.76 -11.47 5.70
CA LEU A 108 -18.11 -12.72 6.39
C LEU A 108 -17.25 -12.98 7.63
N MET A 109 -16.19 -12.21 7.83
CA MET A 109 -15.29 -12.38 8.96
C MET A 109 -15.56 -11.33 10.04
N LYS A 110 -15.57 -11.75 11.29
CA LYS A 110 -15.69 -10.84 12.44
C LYS A 110 -14.62 -9.75 12.39
N VAL A 111 -15.01 -8.50 12.55
CA VAL A 111 -14.10 -7.33 12.48
C VAL A 111 -12.95 -7.47 13.48
N GLY A 112 -13.24 -7.87 14.71
CA GLY A 112 -12.22 -8.11 15.71
C GLY A 112 -11.16 -9.11 15.25
N THR A 113 -11.54 -10.18 14.56
CA THR A 113 -10.61 -11.19 14.04
C THR A 113 -9.77 -10.64 12.88
N GLN A 114 -10.36 -9.80 12.02
CA GLN A 114 -9.62 -9.16 10.93
C GLN A 114 -8.54 -8.21 11.43
N VAL A 115 -8.85 -7.42 12.48
CA VAL A 115 -7.92 -6.43 13.05
C VAL A 115 -6.77 -7.09 13.79
N ARG A 116 -7.05 -8.10 14.62
CA ARG A 116 -6.03 -8.73 15.48
C ARG A 116 -5.36 -9.97 14.88
N GLY A 117 -5.96 -10.54 13.83
CA GLY A 117 -5.56 -11.83 13.28
C GLY A 117 -6.12 -13.02 14.08
N ARG A 118 -6.07 -14.21 13.46
CA ARG A 118 -6.67 -15.44 14.03
C ARG A 118 -5.94 -15.99 15.25
N LYS A 119 -4.64 -15.69 15.40
CA LYS A 119 -3.76 -16.22 16.48
C LYS A 119 -3.40 -15.15 17.51
N ALA A 120 -4.30 -14.21 17.77
CA ALA A 120 -4.04 -13.14 18.73
C ALA A 120 -4.01 -13.69 20.18
N ASP A 121 -2.99 -13.30 20.93
CA ASP A 121 -2.91 -13.51 22.35
C ASP A 121 -3.73 -12.48 23.16
N LYS A 122 -3.71 -12.61 24.50
CA LYS A 122 -4.47 -11.71 25.38
C LYS A 122 -4.02 -10.25 25.30
N GLU A 123 -2.74 -9.99 25.02
CA GLU A 123 -2.19 -8.63 24.93
C GLU A 123 -2.65 -7.94 23.64
N ILE A 124 -2.62 -8.66 22.53
CA ILE A 124 -3.13 -8.17 21.24
C ILE A 124 -4.64 -7.86 21.34
N ILE A 125 -5.41 -8.73 22.00
CA ILE A 125 -6.84 -8.50 22.21
C ILE A 125 -7.07 -7.24 23.07
N LYS A 126 -6.28 -7.06 24.14
CA LYS A 126 -6.36 -5.88 24.99
C LYS A 126 -6.03 -4.59 24.20
N ALA A 127 -4.94 -4.62 23.44
CA ALA A 127 -4.53 -3.49 22.60
C ALA A 127 -5.60 -3.14 21.55
N GLN A 128 -6.22 -4.13 20.90
CA GLN A 128 -7.33 -3.91 19.98
C GLN A 128 -8.51 -3.19 20.66
N ARG A 129 -8.93 -3.66 21.85
CA ARG A 129 -10.04 -3.06 22.60
C ARG A 129 -9.75 -1.61 22.98
N GLU A 130 -8.51 -1.32 23.36
CA GLU A 130 -8.09 0.05 23.67
C GLU A 130 -8.17 0.95 22.43
N ILE A 131 -7.71 0.47 21.28
CA ILE A 131 -7.83 1.18 20.00
C ILE A 131 -9.32 1.41 19.66
N PHE A 132 -10.16 0.38 19.77
CA PHE A 132 -11.59 0.52 19.45
C PHE A 132 -12.26 1.57 20.34
N ARG A 133 -11.99 1.59 21.65
CA ARG A 133 -12.48 2.64 22.56
C ARG A 133 -11.99 4.02 22.14
N ARG A 134 -10.73 4.17 21.77
CA ARG A 134 -10.16 5.44 21.30
C ARG A 134 -10.85 5.98 20.06
N PHE A 135 -11.33 5.09 19.18
CA PHE A 135 -12.10 5.45 17.99
C PHE A 135 -13.62 5.41 18.19
N HIS A 136 -14.08 5.32 19.46
CA HIS A 136 -15.51 5.27 19.81
C HIS A 136 -16.29 4.14 19.13
N LEU A 137 -15.62 3.02 18.84
CA LEU A 137 -16.25 1.83 18.31
C LEU A 137 -16.89 1.03 19.45
N ASP A 138 -18.14 0.58 19.24
CA ASP A 138 -18.89 -0.24 20.20
C ASP A 138 -18.22 -1.61 20.41
N GLU A 139 -18.36 -2.17 21.60
CA GLU A 139 -17.91 -3.56 21.90
C GLU A 139 -18.59 -4.59 20.97
N LYS A 140 -19.78 -4.30 20.46
CA LYS A 140 -20.43 -5.10 19.42
C LYS A 140 -19.65 -5.18 18.10
N THR A 141 -18.79 -4.22 17.82
CA THR A 141 -17.93 -4.20 16.64
C THR A 141 -16.91 -5.35 16.64
N GLU A 142 -16.65 -5.97 17.79
CA GLU A 142 -15.79 -7.15 17.89
C GLU A 142 -16.45 -8.42 17.33
N GLN A 143 -17.78 -8.43 17.28
CA GLN A 143 -18.59 -9.58 16.87
C GLN A 143 -18.72 -9.63 15.36
#